data_82040e719a0e1f662247c780a34f62ad
#
_entry.id   82040e719a0e1f662247c780a34f62ad
#
_cell.length_a   1.000
_cell.length_b   1.000
_cell.length_c   1.000
_cell.angle_alpha   90.00
_cell.angle_beta   90.00
_cell.angle_gamma   90.00
#
_symmetry.space_group_name_H-M   'P 1'
#
loop_
_entity.id
_entity.type
_entity.pdbx_description
1 polymer ?
#
loop_
_entity_poly.entity_id
_entity_poly.type
_entity_poly.pdbx_seq_one_letter_code
_entity_poly.pdbx_strand_id
1 'polypeptide(L)'
;MASSSSVAVRELPLFPLPEVVLFPGRPLPLQIFEFRYRIMMNTIMESDRRFGVLMWDPNQNKVSAVGCCAEVIHCQRLPDDRMKIMTLGQQRFRVLDAVREKPYLVGLVEWIEDAPPQQDLRPLGKDVEQLLRDVVRLSSKLMDQSIDLPEDIPSLPTELSYWVASYLYGAATEQQTLLELQDTAARLERETEILTSTRNHLAARTVLKDTLK
;
A
#
# COMPACT_ATOMS: atom_id res chain seq x y z
N MET A 1 0.79 -6.29 -36.20
CA MET A 1 2.14 -6.19 -35.62
C MET A 1 1.95 -5.91 -34.14
N ALA A 2 2.18 -6.91 -33.29
CA ALA A 2 2.10 -6.72 -31.86
C ALA A 2 3.30 -5.87 -31.42
N SER A 3 3.02 -4.68 -30.89
CA SER A 3 4.00 -3.84 -30.26
C SER A 3 4.49 -4.60 -29.01
N SER A 4 5.69 -5.16 -29.05
CA SER A 4 6.32 -5.69 -27.85
C SER A 4 6.66 -4.48 -26.96
N SER A 5 5.81 -4.21 -26.00
CA SER A 5 6.11 -3.30 -24.92
C SER A 5 7.38 -3.84 -24.23
N SER A 6 8.51 -3.14 -24.42
CA SER A 6 9.73 -3.50 -23.70
C SER A 6 9.46 -3.25 -22.21
N VAL A 7 9.33 -4.32 -21.46
CA VAL A 7 9.19 -4.24 -19.99
C VAL A 7 10.41 -3.51 -19.44
N ALA A 8 10.18 -2.34 -18.86
CA ALA A 8 11.26 -1.55 -18.28
C ALA A 8 11.74 -2.24 -17.00
N VAL A 9 12.94 -2.80 -17.06
CA VAL A 9 13.59 -3.50 -15.94
C VAL A 9 14.64 -2.59 -15.32
N ARG A 10 14.76 -2.59 -13.99
CA ARG A 10 15.84 -1.86 -13.29
C ARG A 10 16.28 -2.57 -12.02
N GLU A 11 17.48 -2.25 -11.57
CA GLU A 11 17.92 -2.58 -10.23
C GLU A 11 17.33 -1.58 -9.23
N LEU A 12 16.75 -2.09 -8.14
CA LEU A 12 16.14 -1.29 -7.10
C LEU A 12 16.61 -1.79 -5.73
N PRO A 13 17.11 -0.91 -4.83
CA PRO A 13 17.29 -1.23 -3.42
C PRO A 13 15.96 -1.65 -2.80
N LEU A 14 15.92 -2.74 -2.05
CA LEU A 14 14.69 -3.31 -1.50
C LEU A 14 14.69 -3.25 0.03
N PHE A 15 13.55 -2.91 0.58
CA PHE A 15 13.31 -2.81 2.01
C PHE A 15 12.12 -3.68 2.41
N PRO A 16 12.35 -4.94 2.79
CA PRO A 16 11.32 -5.79 3.38
C PRO A 16 10.89 -5.24 4.74
N LEU A 17 9.59 -5.02 4.92
CA LEU A 17 8.99 -4.54 6.16
C LEU A 17 7.93 -5.52 6.66
N PRO A 18 7.93 -5.87 7.97
CA PRO A 18 6.97 -6.82 8.51
C PRO A 18 5.54 -6.24 8.45
N GLU A 19 4.65 -6.94 7.78
CA GLU A 19 3.21 -6.62 7.70
C GLU A 19 2.89 -5.19 7.19
N VAL A 20 3.81 -4.57 6.44
CA VAL A 20 3.62 -3.25 5.84
C VAL A 20 3.47 -3.37 4.33
N VAL A 21 2.37 -2.85 3.81
CA VAL A 21 2.09 -2.75 2.38
C VAL A 21 1.98 -1.28 2.00
N LEU A 22 2.82 -0.84 1.05
CA LEU A 22 2.77 0.50 0.49
C LEU A 22 1.97 0.49 -0.81
N PHE A 23 1.08 1.46 -0.98
CA PHE A 23 0.31 1.64 -2.20
C PHE A 23 0.75 2.89 -2.98
N PRO A 24 0.57 2.92 -4.31
CA PRO A 24 0.74 4.12 -5.11
C PRO A 24 -0.03 5.33 -4.54
N GLY A 25 0.61 6.50 -4.53
CA GLY A 25 0.03 7.74 -4.01
C GLY A 25 -0.11 7.81 -2.49
N ARG A 26 0.32 6.78 -1.73
CA ARG A 26 0.18 6.76 -0.27
C ARG A 26 1.48 7.14 0.44
N PRO A 27 1.41 7.96 1.49
CA PRO A 27 2.58 8.29 2.30
C PRO A 27 2.93 7.13 3.23
N LEU A 28 4.24 6.93 3.48
CA LEU A 28 4.75 6.00 4.47
C LEU A 28 5.87 6.68 5.27
N PRO A 29 5.62 7.04 6.54
CA PRO A 29 6.67 7.51 7.45
C PRO A 29 7.50 6.33 7.95
N LEU A 30 8.82 6.46 7.93
CA LEU A 30 9.75 5.43 8.40
C LEU A 30 10.82 6.04 9.30
N GLN A 31 11.25 5.26 10.28
CA GLN A 31 12.44 5.56 11.07
C GLN A 31 13.52 4.54 10.74
N ILE A 32 14.62 5.01 10.18
CA ILE A 32 15.76 4.19 9.75
C ILE A 32 16.80 4.19 10.88
N PHE A 33 16.99 3.03 11.50
CA PHE A 33 17.92 2.85 12.61
C PHE A 33 18.96 1.75 12.35
N GLU A 34 18.61 0.69 11.58
CA GLU A 34 19.54 -0.37 11.26
C GLU A 34 20.67 0.12 10.35
N PHE A 35 21.90 -0.28 10.64
CA PHE A 35 23.10 0.14 9.92
C PHE A 35 23.02 -0.12 8.42
N ARG A 36 22.55 -1.31 8.00
CA ARG A 36 22.41 -1.67 6.58
C ARG A 36 21.46 -0.73 5.83
N TYR A 37 20.36 -0.31 6.45
CA TYR A 37 19.40 0.59 5.82
C TYR A 37 19.84 2.05 5.89
N ARG A 38 20.68 2.44 6.87
CA ARG A 38 21.34 3.75 6.84
C ARG A 38 22.30 3.86 5.65
N ILE A 39 23.05 2.79 5.34
CA ILE A 39 23.90 2.75 4.13
C ILE A 39 23.03 2.87 2.88
N MET A 40 21.94 2.10 2.78
CA MET A 40 21.00 2.18 1.67
C MET A 40 20.48 3.60 1.48
N MET A 41 19.98 4.24 2.55
CA MET A 41 19.46 5.61 2.50
C MET A 41 20.52 6.61 2.02
N ASN A 42 21.75 6.53 2.53
CA ASN A 42 22.82 7.40 2.07
C ASN A 42 23.04 7.25 0.55
N THR A 43 23.08 6.02 0.05
CA THR A 43 23.28 5.74 -1.39
C THR A 43 22.12 6.29 -2.24
N ILE A 44 20.87 6.04 -1.85
CA ILE A 44 19.73 6.51 -2.68
C ILE A 44 19.53 8.02 -2.61
N MET A 45 19.89 8.67 -1.50
CA MET A 45 19.79 10.14 -1.36
C MET A 45 20.76 10.87 -2.30
N GLU A 46 21.82 10.22 -2.75
CA GLU A 46 22.76 10.73 -3.75
C GLU A 46 22.32 10.44 -5.20
N SER A 47 21.20 9.74 -5.38
CA SER A 47 20.66 9.36 -6.69
C SER A 47 19.21 9.82 -6.85
N ASP A 48 18.29 8.94 -7.19
CA ASP A 48 16.88 9.24 -7.47
C ASP A 48 15.97 9.18 -6.25
N ARG A 49 16.51 8.90 -5.05
CA ARG A 49 15.80 8.81 -3.76
C ARG A 49 14.74 7.72 -3.71
N ARG A 50 14.89 6.66 -4.51
CA ARG A 50 13.89 5.60 -4.65
C ARG A 50 14.39 4.26 -4.12
N PHE A 51 13.48 3.52 -3.49
CA PHE A 51 13.69 2.14 -3.05
C PHE A 51 12.36 1.39 -3.09
N GLY A 52 12.41 0.07 -3.12
CA GLY A 52 11.22 -0.78 -3.13
C GLY A 52 10.81 -1.21 -1.73
N VAL A 53 9.58 -0.98 -1.35
CA VAL A 53 8.97 -1.55 -0.15
C VAL A 53 8.32 -2.87 -0.51
N LEU A 54 8.68 -3.93 0.23
CA LEU A 54 8.11 -5.27 0.12
C LEU A 54 7.50 -5.69 1.46
N MET A 55 6.32 -6.28 1.43
CA MET A 55 5.76 -6.91 2.62
C MET A 55 6.56 -8.15 2.98
N TRP A 56 6.96 -8.27 4.23
CA TRP A 56 7.48 -9.49 4.82
C TRP A 56 6.44 -10.06 5.78
N ASP A 57 6.05 -11.32 5.53
CA ASP A 57 5.19 -12.09 6.42
C ASP A 57 6.08 -12.85 7.43
N PRO A 58 6.13 -12.42 8.71
CA PRO A 58 6.94 -13.08 9.73
C PRO A 58 6.44 -14.48 10.08
N ASN A 59 5.14 -14.79 9.88
CA ASN A 59 4.57 -16.10 10.19
C ASN A 59 5.00 -17.15 9.17
N GLN A 60 5.09 -16.76 7.89
CA GLN A 60 5.54 -17.63 6.80
C GLN A 60 7.03 -17.47 6.52
N ASN A 61 7.71 -16.51 7.15
CA ASN A 61 9.08 -16.09 6.84
C ASN A 61 9.28 -15.85 5.33
N LYS A 62 8.32 -15.17 4.72
CA LYS A 62 8.27 -14.96 3.27
C LYS A 62 8.19 -13.48 2.94
N VAL A 63 9.02 -13.04 2.01
CA VAL A 63 8.93 -11.71 1.39
C VAL A 63 8.07 -11.82 0.13
N SER A 64 7.14 -10.88 -0.04
CA SER A 64 6.29 -10.81 -1.22
C SER A 64 7.10 -10.46 -2.47
N ALA A 65 6.70 -11.02 -3.61
CA ALA A 65 7.35 -10.74 -4.89
C ALA A 65 6.93 -9.39 -5.49
N VAL A 66 5.75 -8.88 -5.12
CA VAL A 66 5.23 -7.59 -5.58
C VAL A 66 5.32 -6.56 -4.47
N GLY A 67 5.77 -5.37 -4.81
CA GLY A 67 5.87 -4.24 -3.90
C GLY A 67 5.55 -2.92 -4.57
N CYS A 68 5.75 -1.84 -3.82
CA CYS A 68 5.61 -0.48 -4.30
C CYS A 68 6.91 0.30 -4.13
N CYS A 69 7.30 1.02 -5.17
CA CYS A 69 8.44 1.93 -5.14
C CYS A 69 8.11 3.11 -4.23
N ALA A 70 8.96 3.39 -3.28
CA ALA A 70 8.89 4.53 -2.37
C ALA A 70 9.89 5.60 -2.81
N GLU A 71 9.42 6.84 -2.96
CA GLU A 71 10.28 8.00 -3.17
C GLU A 71 10.40 8.80 -1.86
N VAL A 72 11.62 9.08 -1.42
CA VAL A 72 11.88 9.88 -0.21
C VAL A 72 11.59 11.35 -0.53
N ILE A 73 10.48 11.88 0.02
CA ILE A 73 10.06 13.29 -0.16
C ILE A 73 10.58 14.20 0.96
N HIS A 74 10.88 13.64 2.13
CA HIS A 74 11.50 14.36 3.24
C HIS A 74 12.44 13.44 4.01
N CYS A 75 13.58 13.97 4.46
CA CYS A 75 14.56 13.24 5.27
C CYS A 75 15.13 14.15 6.35
N GLN A 76 14.99 13.74 7.61
CA GLN A 76 15.59 14.37 8.78
C GLN A 76 16.64 13.43 9.38
N ARG A 77 17.91 13.85 9.41
CA ARG A 77 18.96 13.14 10.12
C ARG A 77 18.91 13.49 11.61
N LEU A 78 19.08 12.48 12.44
CA LEU A 78 19.17 12.63 13.90
C LEU A 78 20.64 12.61 14.35
N PRO A 79 20.98 13.16 15.56
CA PRO A 79 22.36 13.22 16.04
C PRO A 79 23.06 11.85 16.18
N ASP A 80 22.29 10.76 16.29
CA ASP A 80 22.77 9.38 16.42
C ASP A 80 22.79 8.61 15.08
N ASP A 81 22.85 9.34 13.97
CA ASP A 81 22.83 8.82 12.59
C ASP A 81 21.54 8.08 12.18
N ARG A 82 20.55 8.01 13.03
CA ARG A 82 19.20 7.57 12.61
C ARG A 82 18.57 8.60 11.68
N MET A 83 17.61 8.16 10.90
CA MET A 83 16.88 9.05 10.00
C MET A 83 15.37 8.88 10.20
N LYS A 84 14.65 10.00 10.19
CA LYS A 84 13.20 10.01 9.99
C LYS A 84 12.94 10.41 8.56
N ILE A 85 12.27 9.57 7.81
CA ILE A 85 11.94 9.84 6.42
C ILE A 85 10.44 9.82 6.22
N MET A 86 9.97 10.64 5.30
CA MET A 86 8.64 10.54 4.74
C MET A 86 8.78 10.10 3.29
N THR A 87 8.06 9.07 2.91
CA THR A 87 8.06 8.56 1.54
C THR A 87 6.69 8.66 0.92
N LEU A 88 6.63 8.66 -0.40
CA LEU A 88 5.41 8.59 -1.19
C LEU A 88 5.49 7.38 -2.11
N GLY A 89 4.46 6.53 -2.08
CA GLY A 89 4.33 5.39 -2.98
C GLY A 89 4.21 5.84 -4.43
N GLN A 90 5.01 5.22 -5.29
CA GLN A 90 5.07 5.45 -6.72
C GLN A 90 4.51 4.24 -7.47
N GLN A 91 5.20 3.79 -8.51
CA GLN A 91 4.80 2.61 -9.28
C GLN A 91 4.97 1.31 -8.49
N ARG A 92 4.10 0.34 -8.78
CA ARG A 92 4.25 -1.04 -8.33
C ARG A 92 5.32 -1.74 -9.16
N PHE A 93 5.93 -2.73 -8.55
CA PHE A 93 6.94 -3.55 -9.23
C PHE A 93 6.83 -5.02 -8.80
N ARG A 94 7.38 -5.91 -9.64
CA ARG A 94 7.61 -7.31 -9.33
C ARG A 94 9.10 -7.59 -9.31
N VAL A 95 9.57 -8.26 -8.27
CA VAL A 95 10.95 -8.74 -8.18
C VAL A 95 11.11 -9.95 -9.10
N LEU A 96 12.06 -9.86 -10.02
CA LEU A 96 12.42 -10.92 -10.95
C LEU A 96 13.54 -11.77 -10.39
N ASP A 97 14.55 -11.14 -9.77
CA ASP A 97 15.73 -11.82 -9.24
C ASP A 97 16.40 -10.97 -8.15
N ALA A 98 17.18 -11.62 -7.29
CA ALA A 98 18.04 -10.97 -6.31
C ALA A 98 19.42 -10.72 -6.92
N VAL A 99 19.79 -9.44 -7.07
CA VAL A 99 21.09 -9.04 -7.64
C VAL A 99 22.18 -9.03 -6.56
N ARG A 100 21.82 -8.58 -5.36
CA ARG A 100 22.74 -8.46 -4.23
C ARG A 100 21.98 -8.49 -2.91
N GLU A 101 22.52 -9.21 -1.93
CA GLU A 101 21.89 -9.35 -0.60
C GLU A 101 22.53 -8.46 0.48
N LYS A 102 23.82 -8.14 0.34
CA LYS A 102 24.58 -7.38 1.36
C LYS A 102 25.19 -6.11 0.79
N PRO A 103 25.27 -5.02 1.55
CA PRO A 103 24.81 -4.83 2.94
C PRO A 103 23.28 -4.74 3.08
N TYR A 104 22.55 -4.54 1.98
CA TYR A 104 21.10 -4.55 1.86
C TYR A 104 20.69 -5.22 0.55
N LEU A 105 19.46 -5.67 0.48
CA LEU A 105 18.92 -6.36 -0.70
C LEU A 105 18.80 -5.37 -1.88
N VAL A 106 19.24 -5.80 -3.05
CA VAL A 106 18.98 -5.15 -4.35
C VAL A 106 18.38 -6.18 -5.27
N GLY A 107 17.23 -5.90 -5.84
CA GLY A 107 16.54 -6.77 -6.78
C GLY A 107 16.51 -6.19 -8.17
N LEU A 108 16.50 -7.08 -9.17
CA LEU A 108 16.09 -6.77 -10.52
C LEU A 108 14.56 -6.77 -10.53
N VAL A 109 13.96 -5.65 -10.90
CA VAL A 109 12.50 -5.49 -10.85
C VAL A 109 11.94 -5.09 -12.21
N GLU A 110 10.71 -5.52 -12.48
CA GLU A 110 9.88 -5.02 -13.56
C GLU A 110 8.76 -4.13 -13.00
N TRP A 111 8.45 -3.05 -13.68
CA TRP A 111 7.30 -2.22 -13.35
C TRP A 111 6.02 -2.92 -13.80
N ILE A 112 5.00 -2.87 -12.95
CA ILE A 112 3.68 -3.43 -13.27
C ILE A 112 2.62 -2.33 -13.24
N GLU A 113 1.70 -2.42 -14.20
CA GLU A 113 0.59 -1.50 -14.35
C GLU A 113 -0.72 -2.27 -14.42
N ASP A 114 -1.83 -1.61 -14.15
CA ASP A 114 -3.14 -2.20 -14.36
C ASP A 114 -3.46 -2.27 -15.85
N ALA A 115 -4.16 -3.32 -16.24
CA ALA A 115 -4.76 -3.39 -17.58
C ALA A 115 -5.77 -2.24 -17.76
N PRO A 116 -5.84 -1.64 -18.95
CA PRO A 116 -6.84 -0.61 -19.24
C PRO A 116 -8.25 -1.15 -18.97
N PRO A 117 -9.11 -0.43 -18.22
CA PRO A 117 -10.45 -0.88 -17.92
C PRO A 117 -11.28 -0.97 -19.20
N GLN A 118 -12.07 -2.06 -19.32
CA GLN A 118 -12.94 -2.28 -20.48
C GLN A 118 -14.30 -1.58 -20.36
N GLN A 119 -14.61 -1.02 -19.20
CA GLN A 119 -15.87 -0.34 -18.90
C GLN A 119 -15.64 0.86 -17.98
N ASP A 120 -16.65 1.71 -17.85
CA ASP A 120 -16.61 2.81 -16.90
C ASP A 120 -16.70 2.30 -15.45
N LEU A 121 -15.64 2.48 -14.69
CA LEU A 121 -15.54 2.03 -13.28
C LEU A 121 -15.98 3.10 -12.28
N ARG A 122 -16.36 4.31 -12.71
CA ARG A 122 -16.79 5.37 -11.81
C ARG A 122 -17.99 5.01 -10.93
N PRO A 123 -19.03 4.29 -11.42
CA PRO A 123 -20.12 3.83 -10.57
C PRO A 123 -19.63 2.90 -9.46
N LEU A 124 -18.84 1.87 -9.81
CA LEU A 124 -18.28 0.93 -8.85
C LEU A 124 -17.39 1.63 -7.81
N GLY A 125 -16.56 2.60 -8.24
CA GLY A 125 -15.74 3.40 -7.34
C GLY A 125 -16.57 4.19 -6.32
N LYS A 126 -17.70 4.78 -6.74
CA LYS A 126 -18.62 5.48 -5.82
C LYS A 126 -19.26 4.53 -4.80
N ASP A 127 -19.61 3.32 -5.20
CA ASP A 127 -20.18 2.33 -4.30
C ASP A 127 -19.14 1.89 -3.24
N VAL A 128 -17.89 1.69 -3.63
CA VAL A 128 -16.77 1.38 -2.72
C VAL A 128 -16.52 2.53 -1.75
N GLU A 129 -16.48 3.78 -2.24
CA GLU A 129 -16.32 4.96 -1.39
C GLU A 129 -17.45 5.05 -0.36
N GLN A 130 -18.71 4.84 -0.76
CA GLN A 130 -19.85 4.88 0.13
C GLN A 130 -19.78 3.79 1.20
N LEU A 131 -19.37 2.56 0.83
CA LEU A 131 -19.14 1.47 1.78
C LEU A 131 -18.06 1.81 2.81
N LEU A 132 -16.96 2.42 2.36
CA LEU A 132 -15.90 2.84 3.29
C LEU A 132 -16.40 3.90 4.27
N ARG A 133 -17.15 4.89 3.80
CA ARG A 133 -17.79 5.91 4.66
C ARG A 133 -18.71 5.28 5.70
N ASP A 134 -19.49 4.28 5.31
CA ASP A 134 -20.37 3.55 6.24
C ASP A 134 -19.58 2.77 7.29
N VAL A 135 -18.49 2.10 6.91
CA VAL A 135 -17.59 1.40 7.83
C VAL A 135 -16.97 2.37 8.83
N VAL A 136 -16.44 3.50 8.37
CA VAL A 136 -15.84 4.53 9.23
C VAL A 136 -16.87 5.09 10.23
N ARG A 137 -18.09 5.42 9.77
CA ARG A 137 -19.17 5.91 10.61
C ARG A 137 -19.57 4.90 11.71
N LEU A 138 -19.70 3.62 11.35
CA LEU A 138 -20.02 2.55 12.32
C LEU A 138 -18.87 2.34 13.30
N SER A 139 -17.63 2.38 12.85
CA SER A 139 -16.45 2.29 13.72
C SER A 139 -16.40 3.45 14.71
N SER A 140 -16.62 4.69 14.25
CA SER A 140 -16.69 5.89 15.09
C SER A 140 -17.74 5.72 16.20
N LYS A 141 -18.95 5.24 15.86
CA LYS A 141 -20.03 5.00 16.82
C LYS A 141 -19.66 3.92 17.84
N LEU A 142 -18.99 2.84 17.42
CA LEU A 142 -18.57 1.77 18.31
C LEU A 142 -17.47 2.19 19.28
N MET A 143 -16.53 3.01 18.84
CA MET A 143 -15.38 3.47 19.62
C MET A 143 -15.69 4.72 20.46
N ASP A 144 -16.86 5.34 20.28
CA ASP A 144 -17.22 6.65 20.85
C ASP A 144 -16.15 7.73 20.52
N GLN A 145 -15.58 7.66 19.31
CA GLN A 145 -14.56 8.58 18.79
C GLN A 145 -14.98 9.10 17.42
N SER A 146 -14.74 10.41 17.15
CA SER A 146 -14.89 10.92 15.79
C SER A 146 -13.71 10.47 14.94
N ILE A 147 -13.99 9.66 13.93
CA ILE A 147 -13.03 9.25 12.90
C ILE A 147 -13.58 9.78 11.59
N ASP A 148 -12.84 10.72 10.99
CA ASP A 148 -13.23 11.32 9.72
C ASP A 148 -12.28 10.86 8.61
N LEU A 149 -12.82 10.61 7.43
CA LEU A 149 -12.01 10.41 6.24
C LEU A 149 -11.46 11.76 5.76
N PRO A 150 -10.25 11.77 5.19
CA PRO A 150 -9.73 12.97 4.53
C PRO A 150 -10.68 13.51 3.48
N GLU A 151 -10.67 14.83 3.26
CA GLU A 151 -11.54 15.47 2.26
C GLU A 151 -11.09 15.20 0.81
N ASP A 152 -9.80 14.93 0.61
CA ASP A 152 -9.15 14.72 -0.68
C ASP A 152 -9.20 13.26 -1.17
N ILE A 153 -10.41 12.70 -1.27
CA ILE A 153 -10.62 11.35 -1.79
C ILE A 153 -10.36 11.34 -3.32
N PRO A 154 -9.53 10.43 -3.84
CA PRO A 154 -9.28 10.34 -5.27
C PRO A 154 -10.56 10.08 -6.08
N SER A 155 -10.72 10.79 -7.19
CA SER A 155 -11.89 10.63 -8.08
C SER A 155 -11.68 9.58 -9.16
N LEU A 156 -10.41 9.25 -9.50
CA LEU A 156 -10.09 8.23 -10.49
C LEU A 156 -10.19 6.83 -9.87
N PRO A 157 -10.89 5.88 -10.49
CA PRO A 157 -11.14 4.56 -9.90
C PRO A 157 -9.88 3.79 -9.49
N THR A 158 -8.81 3.86 -10.27
CA THR A 158 -7.53 3.20 -9.95
C THR A 158 -6.88 3.81 -8.70
N GLU A 159 -6.79 5.14 -8.63
CA GLU A 159 -6.23 5.84 -7.48
C GLU A 159 -7.09 5.64 -6.23
N LEU A 160 -8.42 5.68 -6.39
CA LEU A 160 -9.38 5.40 -5.33
C LEU A 160 -9.18 4.00 -4.76
N SER A 161 -9.02 2.98 -5.61
CA SER A 161 -8.82 1.61 -5.13
C SER A 161 -7.54 1.47 -4.29
N TYR A 162 -6.42 2.06 -4.69
CA TYR A 162 -5.21 2.07 -3.86
C TYR A 162 -5.40 2.84 -2.56
N TRP A 163 -6.14 3.93 -2.62
CA TRP A 163 -6.46 4.75 -1.46
C TRP A 163 -7.31 3.95 -0.46
N VAL A 164 -8.37 3.29 -0.91
CA VAL A 164 -9.25 2.44 -0.08
C VAL A 164 -8.46 1.27 0.52
N ALA A 165 -7.70 0.52 -0.29
CA ALA A 165 -6.88 -0.59 0.18
C ALA A 165 -5.93 -0.19 1.31
N SER A 166 -5.39 1.03 1.28
CA SER A 166 -4.49 1.54 2.33
C SER A 166 -5.16 1.74 3.69
N TYR A 167 -6.50 1.80 3.75
CA TYR A 167 -7.27 1.91 4.99
C TYR A 167 -7.72 0.57 5.59
N LEU A 168 -7.37 -0.55 4.98
CA LEU A 168 -7.69 -1.88 5.52
C LEU A 168 -6.66 -2.28 6.61
N TYR A 169 -6.63 -1.52 7.70
CA TYR A 169 -5.67 -1.72 8.79
C TYR A 169 -5.81 -3.10 9.45
N GLY A 170 -4.66 -3.71 9.76
CA GLY A 170 -4.59 -5.03 10.39
C GLY A 170 -4.87 -6.20 9.45
N ALA A 171 -4.96 -5.95 8.15
CA ALA A 171 -5.22 -6.94 7.11
C ALA A 171 -4.09 -6.98 6.05
N ALA A 172 -2.83 -7.05 6.49
CA ALA A 172 -1.66 -6.94 5.61
C ALA A 172 -1.69 -7.97 4.45
N THR A 173 -2.16 -9.19 4.69
CA THR A 173 -2.31 -10.21 3.65
C THR A 173 -3.35 -9.81 2.59
N GLU A 174 -4.49 -9.25 3.00
CA GLU A 174 -5.49 -8.75 2.06
C GLU A 174 -4.97 -7.52 1.31
N GLN A 175 -4.29 -6.60 2.00
CA GLN A 175 -3.64 -5.45 1.37
C GLN A 175 -2.63 -5.91 0.31
N GLN A 176 -1.83 -6.93 0.61
CA GLN A 176 -0.88 -7.49 -0.34
C GLN A 176 -1.59 -8.10 -1.56
N THR A 177 -2.67 -8.86 -1.34
CA THR A 177 -3.49 -9.39 -2.43
C THR A 177 -4.03 -8.27 -3.33
N LEU A 178 -4.55 -7.19 -2.75
CA LEU A 178 -5.03 -6.02 -3.50
C LEU A 178 -3.91 -5.31 -4.27
N LEU A 179 -2.71 -5.22 -3.69
CA LEU A 179 -1.54 -4.63 -4.36
C LEU A 179 -1.11 -5.45 -5.59
N GLU A 180 -1.25 -6.78 -5.53
CA GLU A 180 -0.85 -7.71 -6.61
C GLU A 180 -1.80 -7.71 -7.81
N LEU A 181 -3.09 -7.36 -7.61
CA LEU A 181 -4.07 -7.30 -8.68
C LEU A 181 -3.67 -6.25 -9.73
N GLN A 182 -3.67 -6.64 -11.00
CA GLN A 182 -3.40 -5.78 -12.16
C GLN A 182 -4.68 -5.43 -12.94
N ASP A 183 -5.81 -5.46 -12.26
CA ASP A 183 -7.12 -5.10 -12.76
C ASP A 183 -7.83 -4.24 -11.71
N THR A 184 -8.10 -2.99 -12.07
CA THR A 184 -8.79 -2.04 -11.19
C THR A 184 -10.21 -2.49 -10.86
N ALA A 185 -10.94 -3.13 -11.81
CA ALA A 185 -12.29 -3.62 -11.54
C ALA A 185 -12.26 -4.75 -10.50
N ALA A 186 -11.41 -5.76 -10.70
CA ALA A 186 -11.24 -6.87 -9.76
C ALA A 186 -10.82 -6.38 -8.37
N ARG A 187 -9.99 -5.34 -8.28
CA ARG A 187 -9.58 -4.76 -7.00
C ARG A 187 -10.76 -4.08 -6.30
N LEU A 188 -11.53 -3.24 -6.99
CA LEU A 188 -12.73 -2.58 -6.44
C LEU A 188 -13.82 -3.60 -6.05
N GLU A 189 -14.02 -4.68 -6.81
CA GLU A 189 -14.94 -5.76 -6.46
C GLU A 189 -14.50 -6.45 -5.17
N ARG A 190 -13.21 -6.76 -5.03
CA ARG A 190 -12.67 -7.37 -3.80
C ARG A 190 -12.82 -6.43 -2.60
N GLU A 191 -12.56 -5.14 -2.76
CA GLU A 191 -12.79 -4.12 -1.73
C GLU A 191 -14.26 -4.04 -1.33
N THR A 192 -15.19 -4.16 -2.29
CA THR A 192 -16.63 -4.21 -2.03
C THR A 192 -16.99 -5.39 -1.14
N GLU A 193 -16.45 -6.57 -1.40
CA GLU A 193 -16.67 -7.77 -0.56
C GLU A 193 -16.17 -7.55 0.87
N ILE A 194 -14.93 -7.09 1.02
CA ILE A 194 -14.29 -6.86 2.32
C ILE A 194 -15.07 -5.81 3.12
N LEU A 195 -15.37 -4.65 2.51
CA LEU A 195 -16.07 -3.56 3.17
C LEU A 195 -17.51 -3.93 3.52
N THR A 196 -18.21 -4.68 2.67
CA THR A 196 -19.57 -5.18 2.95
C THR A 196 -19.57 -6.11 4.15
N SER A 197 -18.63 -7.06 4.21
CA SER A 197 -18.49 -7.98 5.35
C SER A 197 -18.18 -7.19 6.64
N THR A 198 -17.24 -6.26 6.58
CA THR A 198 -16.84 -5.41 7.70
C THR A 198 -18.01 -4.55 8.19
N ARG A 199 -18.73 -3.88 7.28
CA ARG A 199 -19.92 -3.08 7.61
C ARG A 199 -20.97 -3.90 8.31
N ASN A 200 -21.31 -5.11 7.82
CA ASN A 200 -22.31 -5.97 8.41
C ASN A 200 -21.91 -6.42 9.83
N HIS A 201 -20.64 -6.76 10.02
CA HIS A 201 -20.10 -7.11 11.35
C HIS A 201 -20.18 -5.93 12.34
N LEU A 202 -19.78 -4.73 11.90
CA LEU A 202 -19.83 -3.53 12.73
C LEU A 202 -21.28 -3.12 13.05
N ALA A 203 -22.21 -3.23 12.09
CA ALA A 203 -23.65 -2.96 12.31
C ALA A 203 -24.23 -3.89 13.38
N ALA A 204 -23.96 -5.19 13.31
CA ALA A 204 -24.42 -6.14 14.32
C ALA A 204 -23.87 -5.79 15.72
N ARG A 205 -22.60 -5.45 15.83
CA ARG A 205 -21.98 -5.03 17.10
C ARG A 205 -22.57 -3.73 17.65
N THR A 206 -22.90 -2.79 16.77
CA THR A 206 -23.52 -1.52 17.17
C THR A 206 -24.89 -1.73 17.78
N VAL A 207 -25.72 -2.61 17.18
CA VAL A 207 -27.04 -2.98 17.74
C VAL A 207 -26.90 -3.62 19.12
N LEU A 208 -25.95 -4.55 19.29
CA LEU A 208 -25.70 -5.17 20.60
C LEU A 208 -25.27 -4.14 21.65
N LYS A 209 -24.39 -3.19 21.30
CA LYS A 209 -23.96 -2.11 22.21
C LYS A 209 -25.13 -1.22 22.65
N ASP A 210 -26.04 -0.89 21.70
CA ASP A 210 -27.22 -0.04 21.99
C ASP A 210 -28.29 -0.79 22.84
N THR A 211 -28.33 -2.13 22.77
CA THR A 211 -29.29 -2.97 23.54
C THR A 211 -28.82 -3.21 24.97
N LEU A 212 -27.52 -3.08 25.24
CA LEU A 212 -26.90 -3.31 26.56
C LEU A 212 -26.75 -2.03 27.40
N LYS A 213 -27.15 -0.89 26.89
CA LYS A 213 -27.25 0.41 27.61
C LYS A 213 -28.62 0.63 28.16
#